data_22f56a9a1e2abc798b7f5c5fb77ccaa9
#
_entry.id   22f56a9a1e2abc798b7f5c5fb77ccaa9
#
_cell.length_a   1.000
_cell.length_b   1.000
_cell.length_c   1.000
_cell.angle_alpha   90.00
_cell.angle_beta   90.00
_cell.angle_gamma   90.00
#
_symmetry.space_group_name_H-M   'P 1'
#
loop_
_entity.id
_entity.type
_entity.pdbx_description
1 polymer ?
#
loop_
_entity_poly.entity_id
_entity_poly.type
_entity_poly.pdbx_seq_one_letter_code
_entity_poly.pdbx_strand_id
1 'polypeptide(L)'
;CKNLKSVVIGKHVQIIGKNAFAGCSKLKKITIKSTKLKKIGKNAFKGINKKAVIRIPKSKNKTYKKLLKKGGVKSPVRIKN
;
A
#
# COMPACT_ATOMS: atom_id res chain seq x y z
N CYS A 1 10.93 3.54 9.44
CA CYS A 1 9.55 3.62 9.93
C CYS A 1 9.15 2.42 10.80
N LYS A 2 10.02 2.04 11.75
CA LYS A 2 9.77 0.85 12.58
C LYS A 2 8.52 0.93 13.45
N ASN A 3 8.09 2.14 13.79
CA ASN A 3 6.95 2.34 14.69
C ASN A 3 5.66 2.75 13.97
N LEU A 4 5.70 2.87 12.66
CA LEU A 4 4.53 3.26 11.90
C LEU A 4 3.49 2.16 11.91
N LYS A 5 2.29 2.45 12.39
CA LYS A 5 1.19 1.49 12.53
C LYS A 5 0.11 1.67 11.48
N SER A 6 -0.09 2.89 11.01
CA SER A 6 -1.10 3.19 10.01
C SER A 6 -0.63 4.32 9.11
N VAL A 7 -1.14 4.34 7.89
CA VAL A 7 -0.83 5.40 6.93
C VAL A 7 -2.04 5.66 6.04
N VAL A 8 -2.22 6.92 5.68
CA VAL A 8 -3.25 7.33 4.72
C VAL A 8 -2.55 7.94 3.51
N ILE A 9 -2.82 7.39 2.35
CA ILE A 9 -2.32 7.92 1.09
C ILE A 9 -3.35 8.94 0.59
N GLY A 10 -2.98 10.21 0.60
CA GLY A 10 -3.88 11.33 0.33
C GLY A 10 -4.44 11.34 -1.10
N LYS A 11 -5.48 12.15 -1.28
CA LYS A 11 -6.26 12.21 -2.53
C LYS A 11 -5.46 12.55 -3.78
N HIS A 12 -4.38 13.30 -3.64
CA HIS A 12 -3.60 13.79 -4.77
C HIS A 12 -2.29 13.03 -5.01
N VAL A 13 -2.05 11.98 -4.25
CA VAL A 13 -0.83 11.19 -4.40
C VAL A 13 -0.88 10.44 -5.72
N GLN A 14 0.12 10.60 -6.56
CA GLN A 14 0.22 9.95 -7.86
C GLN A 14 1.25 8.83 -7.89
N ILE A 15 2.26 8.92 -7.04
CA ILE A 15 3.37 7.96 -7.03
C ILE A 15 3.71 7.60 -5.58
N ILE A 16 3.87 6.31 -5.32
CA ILE A 16 4.47 5.82 -4.07
C ILE A 16 5.87 5.37 -4.44
N GLY A 17 6.86 5.97 -3.82
CA GLY A 17 8.26 5.75 -4.16
C GLY A 17 8.77 4.35 -3.86
N LYS A 18 9.89 4.00 -4.48
CA LYS A 18 10.62 2.75 -4.22
C LYS A 18 10.96 2.67 -2.72
N ASN A 19 10.68 1.53 -2.12
CA ASN A 19 10.96 1.26 -0.71
C ASN A 19 10.27 2.21 0.29
N ALA A 20 9.22 2.92 -0.13
CA ALA A 20 8.59 3.94 0.71
C ALA A 20 8.20 3.44 2.11
N PHE A 21 7.65 2.24 2.20
CA PHE A 21 7.25 1.62 3.47
C PHE A 21 7.94 0.29 3.72
N ALA A 22 9.06 0.04 3.04
CA ALA A 22 9.80 -1.20 3.21
C ALA A 22 10.27 -1.36 4.66
N GLY A 23 10.08 -2.54 5.20
CA GLY A 23 10.50 -2.83 6.56
C GLY A 23 9.61 -2.26 7.66
N CYS A 24 8.47 -1.67 7.31
CA CYS A 24 7.50 -1.18 8.31
C CYS A 24 6.74 -2.35 8.91
N SER A 25 7.42 -3.13 9.75
CA SER A 25 6.87 -4.39 10.27
C SER A 25 5.65 -4.24 11.17
N LYS A 26 5.39 -3.05 11.68
CA LYS A 26 4.23 -2.76 12.52
C LYS A 26 3.06 -2.14 11.74
N LEU A 27 3.26 -1.86 10.47
CA LEU A 27 2.25 -1.22 9.64
C LEU A 27 1.11 -2.21 9.34
N LYS A 28 -0.04 -1.97 9.94
CA LYS A 28 -1.21 -2.83 9.83
C LYS A 28 -2.37 -2.22 9.07
N LYS A 29 -2.39 -0.91 8.92
CA LYS A 29 -3.52 -0.23 8.29
C LYS A 29 -3.02 0.77 7.25
N ILE A 30 -3.42 0.56 6.01
CA ILE A 30 -3.07 1.43 4.91
C ILE A 30 -4.36 1.79 4.18
N THR A 31 -4.64 3.09 4.09
CA THR A 31 -5.82 3.58 3.39
C THR A 31 -5.37 4.41 2.20
N ILE A 32 -5.72 3.97 1.00
CA ILE A 32 -5.40 4.70 -0.22
C ILE A 32 -6.65 5.46 -0.66
N LYS A 33 -6.64 6.77 -0.45
CA LYS A 33 -7.75 7.64 -0.86
C LYS A 33 -7.58 8.16 -2.28
N SER A 34 -6.37 8.11 -2.81
CA SER A 34 -6.08 8.62 -4.14
C SER A 34 -6.75 7.80 -5.23
N THR A 35 -7.39 8.48 -6.16
CA THR A 35 -7.91 7.88 -7.40
C THR A 35 -6.98 8.18 -8.57
N LYS A 36 -5.85 8.85 -8.30
CA LYS A 36 -4.88 9.28 -9.31
C LYS A 36 -3.54 8.54 -9.23
N LEU A 37 -3.46 7.53 -8.38
CA LEU A 37 -2.22 6.78 -8.19
C LEU A 37 -1.85 6.05 -9.48
N LYS A 38 -0.66 6.34 -10.00
CA LYS A 38 -0.16 5.80 -11.27
C LYS A 38 0.91 4.74 -11.09
N LYS A 39 1.67 4.84 -10.00
CA LYS A 39 2.83 3.97 -9.82
C LYS A 39 3.10 3.70 -8.35
N ILE A 40 3.43 2.46 -8.05
CA ILE A 40 3.96 2.05 -6.76
C ILE A 40 5.34 1.47 -7.02
N GLY A 41 6.35 2.06 -6.43
CA GLY A 41 7.74 1.67 -6.62
C GLY A 41 8.03 0.25 -6.13
N LYS A 42 9.11 -0.34 -6.64
CA LYS A 42 9.53 -1.68 -6.26
C LYS A 42 9.76 -1.75 -4.75
N ASN A 43 9.24 -2.80 -4.12
CA ASN A 43 9.38 -3.06 -2.69
C ASN A 43 8.79 -1.97 -1.77
N ALA A 44 7.90 -1.12 -2.29
CA ALA A 44 7.31 -0.04 -1.49
C ALA A 44 6.66 -0.55 -0.21
N PHE A 45 6.05 -1.72 -0.25
CA PHE A 45 5.37 -2.33 0.90
C PHE A 45 5.99 -3.65 1.35
N LYS A 46 7.21 -3.94 0.92
CA LYS A 46 7.87 -5.18 1.31
C LYS A 46 8.17 -5.16 2.81
N GLY A 47 7.81 -6.22 3.51
CA GLY A 47 8.11 -6.35 4.93
C GLY A 47 7.14 -5.64 5.86
N ILE A 48 6.00 -5.20 5.37
CA ILE A 48 4.94 -4.69 6.25
C ILE A 48 4.34 -5.85 7.05
N ASN A 49 3.55 -5.52 8.08
CA ASN A 49 2.93 -6.54 8.91
C ASN A 49 2.07 -7.49 8.08
N LYS A 50 2.20 -8.79 8.34
CA LYS A 50 1.44 -9.82 7.62
C LYS A 50 -0.07 -9.71 7.83
N LYS A 51 -0.49 -9.10 8.92
CA LYS A 51 -1.91 -8.88 9.23
C LYS A 51 -2.43 -7.56 8.68
N ALA A 52 -1.63 -6.85 7.90
CA ALA A 52 -2.02 -5.55 7.36
C ALA A 52 -3.26 -5.66 6.46
N VAL A 53 -4.05 -4.60 6.49
CA VAL A 53 -5.20 -4.44 5.60
C VAL A 53 -4.98 -3.17 4.80
N ILE A 54 -5.07 -3.27 3.48
CA ILE A 54 -4.93 -2.15 2.58
C ILE A 54 -6.28 -1.84 1.97
N ARG A 55 -6.82 -0.66 2.26
CA ARG A 55 -8.08 -0.22 1.68
C ARG A 55 -7.80 0.61 0.44
N ILE A 56 -8.51 0.30 -0.65
CA ILE A 56 -8.34 0.97 -1.93
C ILE A 56 -9.70 1.44 -2.44
N PRO A 57 -9.73 2.47 -3.32
CA PRO A 57 -10.98 2.91 -3.93
C PRO A 57 -11.59 1.80 -4.77
N LYS A 58 -12.89 1.58 -4.63
CA LYS A 58 -13.60 0.53 -5.35
C LYS A 58 -13.44 0.67 -6.87
N SER A 59 -13.48 1.90 -7.37
CA SER A 59 -13.33 2.16 -8.81
C SER A 59 -11.95 1.80 -9.37
N LYS A 60 -10.94 1.65 -8.51
CA LYS A 60 -9.56 1.34 -8.91
C LYS A 60 -9.12 -0.05 -8.49
N ASN A 61 -10.06 -0.89 -8.13
CA ASN A 61 -9.79 -2.20 -7.54
C ASN A 61 -8.77 -3.04 -8.34
N LYS A 62 -9.03 -3.25 -9.62
CA LYS A 62 -8.14 -4.07 -10.46
C LYS A 62 -6.78 -3.44 -10.64
N THR A 63 -6.74 -2.15 -10.94
CA THR A 63 -5.49 -1.43 -11.20
C THR A 63 -4.60 -1.41 -9.96
N TYR A 64 -5.17 -1.04 -8.81
CA TYR A 64 -4.38 -0.90 -7.59
C TYR A 64 -3.91 -2.23 -7.03
N LYS A 65 -4.69 -3.29 -7.19
CA LYS A 65 -4.22 -4.63 -6.79
C LYS A 65 -2.95 -5.04 -7.53
N LYS A 66 -2.88 -4.75 -8.83
CA LYS A 66 -1.69 -5.03 -9.61
C LYS A 66 -0.51 -4.19 -9.16
N LEU A 67 -0.73 -2.90 -8.91
CA LEU A 67 0.32 -1.99 -8.44
C LEU A 67 0.85 -2.43 -7.08
N LEU A 68 -0.03 -2.82 -6.17
CA LEU A 68 0.37 -3.27 -4.84
C LEU A 68 1.21 -4.54 -4.89
N LYS A 69 0.86 -5.48 -5.75
CA LYS A 69 1.65 -6.70 -5.93
C LYS A 69 3.06 -6.38 -6.40
N LYS A 70 3.18 -5.45 -7.35
CA LYS A 70 4.50 -4.99 -7.81
C LYS A 70 5.27 -4.28 -6.70
N GLY A 71 4.56 -3.63 -5.80
CA GLY A 71 5.14 -2.95 -4.65
C GLY A 71 5.55 -3.86 -3.50
N GLY A 72 5.43 -5.17 -3.66
CA GLY A 72 5.86 -6.13 -2.66
C GLY A 72 4.77 -6.64 -1.71
N VAL A 73 3.51 -6.29 -1.97
CA VAL A 73 2.39 -6.80 -1.17
C VAL A 73 2.17 -8.27 -1.51
N LYS A 74 2.18 -9.11 -0.49
CA LYS A 74 2.01 -10.57 -0.63
C LYS A 74 0.99 -11.07 0.37
N SER A 75 0.39 -12.22 0.06
CA SER A 75 -0.40 -12.96 1.03
C SER A 75 0.40 -13.13 2.34
N PRO A 76 -0.18 -13.03 3.53
CA PRO A 76 -1.61 -12.93 3.81
C PRO A 76 -2.14 -11.49 3.94
N VAL A 77 -1.41 -10.48 3.51
CA VAL A 77 -1.89 -9.10 3.52
C VAL A 77 -3.18 -9.01 2.71
N ARG A 78 -4.21 -8.37 3.28
CA ARG A 78 -5.52 -8.26 2.67
C ARG A 78 -5.70 -6.92 1.97
N ILE A 79 -6.29 -6.95 0.78
CA ILE A 79 -6.66 -5.75 0.04
C ILE A 79 -8.18 -5.68 0.01
N LYS A 80 -8.74 -4.58 0.51
CA LYS A 80 -10.20 -4.39 0.61
C LYS A 80 -10.62 -3.07 -0.02
N ASN A 81 -11.90 -2.96 -0.31
CA ASN A 81 -12.49 -1.69 -0.77
C ASN A 81 -13.07 -0.83 0.35
#